data_762ba7bf3379460c75d65484a564de52
#
_entry.id   762ba7bf3379460c75d65484a564de52
#
_cell.length_a   1.000
_cell.length_b   1.000
_cell.length_c   1.000
_cell.angle_alpha   90.00
_cell.angle_beta   90.00
_cell.angle_gamma   90.00
#
_symmetry.space_group_name_H-M   'P 1'
#
loop_
_entity.id
_entity.type
_entity.pdbx_description
1 polymer ?
#
loop_
_entity_poly.entity_id
_entity_poly.type
_entity_poly.pdbx_seq_one_letter_code
_entity_poly.pdbx_strand_id
1 'polypeptide(L)'
;MTLTLGVRYNLELPSIEHKDQYIYLDLVSPSPLKVPGYNLIGGVGFTGVNGIGRRAQLADTNDWEPRVGLAYRFNDKTALRGGYGMFHHPYFSTSEDVSQGFTRTTTNIVTQPDTVTPLFNLSNPFPQGLLKPTGNSLGLSTMLGLGISGPLRQQEVAYQSQWSLDIQRQLPYSIIAEIGYTGTSSVSLPSGLLLNQLDPSYLAQGSALLRTVPNPFYGLITDPTSTLGLATVQYAQLLRPYPHFTAVNGVVTPTGHGNYHALEVKAERRFAQGLALLFNWTHSKSIDNLGEIGGSFG
;
A
#
# COMPACT_ATOMS: atom_id res chain seq x y z
N MET A 1 36.36 25.08 3.87
CA MET A 1 35.52 24.03 3.27
C MET A 1 35.38 22.91 4.28
N THR A 2 34.15 22.46 4.51
CA THR A 2 33.85 21.28 5.33
C THR A 2 33.05 20.30 4.48
N LEU A 3 33.48 19.05 4.46
CA LEU A 3 32.78 17.95 3.80
C LEU A 3 32.43 16.91 4.88
N THR A 4 31.19 16.52 4.95
CA THR A 4 30.70 15.47 5.84
C THR A 4 30.19 14.31 4.98
N LEU A 5 30.69 13.12 5.25
CA LEU A 5 30.27 11.89 4.58
C LEU A 5 29.78 10.91 5.65
N GLY A 6 28.71 10.23 5.37
CA GLY A 6 28.16 9.21 6.24
C GLY A 6 27.42 8.15 5.46
N VAL A 7 27.36 6.96 6.02
CA VAL A 7 26.52 5.88 5.55
C VAL A 7 25.91 5.19 6.76
N ARG A 8 24.65 4.85 6.65
CA ARG A 8 23.96 4.00 7.61
C ARG A 8 23.41 2.80 6.84
N TYR A 9 23.45 1.65 7.45
CA TYR A 9 22.73 0.48 6.99
C TYR A 9 21.56 0.24 7.94
N ASN A 10 20.37 0.09 7.38
CA ASN A 10 19.17 -0.24 8.12
C ASN A 10 18.75 -1.68 7.75
N LEU A 11 18.36 -2.47 8.72
CA LEU A 11 17.76 -3.80 8.50
C LEU A 11 16.57 -3.95 9.43
N GLU A 12 15.42 -4.00 8.84
CA GLU A 12 14.18 -4.25 9.57
C GLU A 12 13.58 -5.56 9.10
N LEU A 13 13.32 -6.45 10.04
CA LEU A 13 12.73 -7.75 9.74
C LEU A 13 11.22 -7.67 9.86
N PRO A 14 10.47 -8.15 8.86
CA PRO A 14 9.02 -8.26 8.97
C PRO A 14 8.61 -9.04 10.21
N SER A 15 7.52 -8.65 10.83
CA SER A 15 7.01 -9.27 12.04
C SER A 15 6.62 -10.74 11.83
N ILE A 16 6.55 -11.49 12.93
CA ILE A 16 5.98 -12.83 12.97
C ILE A 16 4.79 -12.84 13.92
N GLU A 17 3.74 -13.57 13.55
CA GLU A 17 2.59 -13.79 14.40
C GLU A 17 2.81 -15.06 15.24
N HIS A 18 2.38 -15.03 16.50
CA HIS A 18 2.68 -16.09 17.48
C HIS A 18 2.08 -17.46 17.11
N LYS A 19 0.93 -17.46 16.45
CA LYS A 19 0.19 -18.67 16.05
C LYS A 19 0.31 -19.01 14.57
N ASP A 20 1.21 -18.32 13.84
CA ASP A 20 1.40 -18.45 12.39
C ASP A 20 0.13 -18.19 11.59
N GLN A 21 -0.65 -17.20 12.01
CA GLN A 21 -1.89 -16.81 11.36
C GLN A 21 -1.72 -15.70 10.31
N TYR A 22 -0.46 -15.31 10.02
CA TYR A 22 -0.20 -14.40 8.91
C TYR A 22 -0.45 -15.06 7.57
N ILE A 23 -1.00 -14.25 6.67
CA ILE A 23 -1.22 -14.60 5.27
C ILE A 23 -0.41 -13.70 4.35
N TYR A 24 -0.31 -14.09 3.11
CA TYR A 24 0.17 -13.25 2.02
C TYR A 24 -0.62 -13.58 0.75
N LEU A 25 -0.59 -12.69 -0.24
CA LEU A 25 -1.13 -12.99 -1.56
C LEU A 25 -0.09 -13.77 -2.36
N ASP A 26 -0.43 -14.99 -2.70
CA ASP A 26 0.26 -15.75 -3.74
C ASP A 26 -0.40 -15.41 -5.07
N LEU A 27 0.32 -14.78 -5.98
CA LEU A 27 -0.22 -14.30 -7.25
C LEU A 27 0.15 -15.19 -8.45
N VAL A 28 0.99 -16.21 -8.24
CA VAL A 28 1.61 -16.96 -9.33
C VAL A 28 1.39 -18.47 -9.26
N SER A 29 1.22 -19.04 -8.08
CA SER A 29 1.06 -20.50 -7.94
C SER A 29 -0.24 -20.96 -8.59
N PRO A 30 -0.22 -22.13 -9.26
CA PRO A 30 -1.42 -22.70 -9.86
C PRO A 30 -2.52 -22.93 -8.83
N SER A 31 -3.73 -22.43 -9.11
CA SER A 31 -4.88 -22.68 -8.25
C SER A 31 -5.24 -24.17 -8.21
N PRO A 32 -5.62 -24.71 -7.05
CA PRO A 32 -6.18 -26.07 -6.96
C PRO A 32 -7.49 -26.22 -7.73
N LEU A 33 -8.25 -25.12 -7.90
CA LEU A 33 -9.49 -25.12 -8.67
C LEU A 33 -9.20 -25.35 -10.15
N LYS A 34 -9.74 -26.46 -10.71
CA LYS A 34 -9.59 -26.81 -12.13
C LYS A 34 -10.86 -26.54 -12.89
N VAL A 35 -10.79 -25.65 -13.86
CA VAL A 35 -11.91 -25.28 -14.73
C VAL A 35 -11.48 -25.41 -16.19
N PRO A 36 -12.19 -26.18 -17.03
CA PRO A 36 -11.85 -26.32 -18.43
C PRO A 36 -11.75 -24.96 -19.14
N GLY A 37 -10.67 -24.74 -19.88
CA GLY A 37 -10.42 -23.50 -20.61
C GLY A 37 -9.82 -22.36 -19.78
N TYR A 38 -9.54 -22.56 -18.49
CA TYR A 38 -8.92 -21.56 -17.61
C TYR A 38 -7.61 -22.08 -16.99
N ASN A 39 -6.58 -21.28 -17.06
CA ASN A 39 -5.36 -21.49 -16.29
C ASN A 39 -5.40 -20.61 -15.05
N LEU A 40 -6.09 -21.05 -14.01
CA LEU A 40 -6.28 -20.28 -12.79
C LEU A 40 -5.02 -20.30 -11.94
N ILE A 41 -4.63 -19.13 -11.47
CA ILE A 41 -3.46 -18.91 -10.59
C ILE A 41 -3.85 -18.04 -9.39
N GLY A 42 -3.04 -18.12 -8.36
CA GLY A 42 -3.14 -17.26 -7.19
C GLY A 42 -4.14 -17.73 -6.13
N GLY A 43 -4.08 -17.05 -5.01
CA GLY A 43 -4.90 -17.30 -3.83
C GLY A 43 -4.25 -16.76 -2.55
N VAL A 44 -4.80 -17.17 -1.42
CA VAL A 44 -4.26 -16.84 -0.10
C VAL A 44 -3.18 -17.85 0.28
N GLY A 45 -1.94 -17.37 0.45
CA GLY A 45 -0.84 -18.13 0.99
C GLY A 45 -0.77 -17.99 2.53
N PHE A 46 -0.26 -18.99 3.21
CA PHE A 46 -0.19 -19.04 4.67
C PHE A 46 1.26 -19.20 5.13
N THR A 47 1.60 -18.54 6.25
CA THR A 47 2.89 -18.70 6.92
C THR A 47 2.94 -19.98 7.75
N GLY A 48 4.15 -20.48 8.03
CA GLY A 48 4.36 -21.65 8.86
C GLY A 48 3.97 -23.00 8.26
N VAL A 49 3.55 -23.05 7.00
CA VAL A 49 3.11 -24.28 6.31
C VAL A 49 3.79 -24.45 4.95
N ASN A 50 3.85 -25.68 4.45
CA ASN A 50 4.39 -26.01 3.11
C ASN A 50 5.81 -25.46 2.85
N GLY A 51 6.67 -25.42 3.86
CA GLY A 51 8.03 -24.88 3.76
C GLY A 51 8.12 -23.35 3.76
N ILE A 52 7.01 -22.65 3.88
CA ILE A 52 6.97 -21.19 4.03
C ILE A 52 7.33 -20.83 5.47
N GLY A 53 8.29 -19.93 5.65
CA GLY A 53 8.66 -19.40 6.96
C GLY A 53 7.52 -18.63 7.64
N ARG A 54 7.73 -18.23 8.89
CA ARG A 54 6.73 -17.57 9.75
C ARG A 54 6.46 -16.10 9.38
N ARG A 55 7.23 -15.52 8.43
CA ARG A 55 7.02 -14.15 7.95
C ARG A 55 6.19 -14.15 6.67
N ALA A 56 5.15 -13.35 6.63
CA ALA A 56 4.33 -13.16 5.44
C ALA A 56 5.12 -12.50 4.31
N GLN A 57 6.03 -11.61 4.67
CA GLN A 57 6.85 -10.86 3.74
C GLN A 57 8.32 -11.24 3.89
N LEU A 58 9.08 -11.09 2.82
CA LEU A 58 10.53 -11.27 2.84
C LEU A 58 11.19 -10.00 3.37
N ALA A 59 12.32 -10.15 4.06
CA ALA A 59 13.10 -9.00 4.50
C ALA A 59 13.74 -8.31 3.29
N ASP A 60 13.67 -6.99 3.26
CA ASP A 60 14.52 -6.17 2.42
C ASP A 60 15.90 -6.06 3.07
N THR A 61 16.95 -6.21 2.30
CA THR A 61 18.33 -6.26 2.83
C THR A 61 19.25 -5.26 2.14
N ASN A 62 18.71 -4.33 1.35
CA ASN A 62 19.49 -3.38 0.58
C ASN A 62 19.40 -1.94 1.09
N ASP A 63 18.92 -1.72 2.31
CA ASP A 63 18.58 -0.42 2.88
C ASP A 63 19.82 0.38 3.33
N TRP A 64 20.59 0.84 2.35
CA TRP A 64 21.75 1.71 2.57
C TRP A 64 21.33 3.17 2.53
N GLU A 65 21.75 3.95 3.53
CA GLU A 65 21.44 5.36 3.71
C GLU A 65 22.70 6.25 3.59
N PRO A 66 23.14 6.57 2.37
CA PRO A 66 24.24 7.50 2.19
C PRO A 66 23.82 8.92 2.58
N ARG A 67 24.78 9.68 3.13
CA ARG A 67 24.59 11.09 3.52
C ARG A 67 25.82 11.88 3.13
N VAL A 68 25.61 13.03 2.52
CA VAL A 68 26.67 13.94 2.13
C VAL A 68 26.29 15.35 2.54
N GLY A 69 27.19 16.06 3.18
CA GLY A 69 27.02 17.45 3.53
C GLY A 69 28.25 18.28 3.09
N LEU A 70 28.01 19.45 2.55
CA LEU A 70 29.02 20.39 2.09
C LEU A 70 28.76 21.75 2.71
N ALA A 71 29.81 22.39 3.25
CA ALA A 71 29.83 23.81 3.58
C ALA A 71 31.09 24.43 3.01
N TYR A 72 30.90 25.42 2.14
CA TYR A 72 31.99 26.15 1.49
C TYR A 72 31.86 27.65 1.67
N ARG A 73 32.89 28.27 2.17
CA ARG A 73 32.97 29.74 2.36
C ARG A 73 33.79 30.33 1.22
N PHE A 74 33.13 31.05 0.33
CA PHE A 74 33.82 31.75 -0.79
C PHE A 74 34.64 32.90 -0.28
N ASN A 75 34.10 33.67 0.66
CA ASN A 75 34.71 34.81 1.33
C ASN A 75 34.01 35.08 2.67
N ASP A 76 34.43 36.15 3.37
CA ASP A 76 33.88 36.47 4.70
C ASP A 76 32.37 36.79 4.73
N LYS A 77 31.79 37.05 3.55
CA LYS A 77 30.37 37.47 3.43
C LYS A 77 29.52 36.41 2.68
N THR A 78 30.11 35.39 2.05
CA THR A 78 29.35 34.48 1.20
C THR A 78 29.70 33.03 1.54
N ALA A 79 28.70 32.25 1.83
CA ALA A 79 28.80 30.82 2.09
C ALA A 79 27.78 30.03 1.26
N LEU A 80 28.20 28.86 0.82
CA LEU A 80 27.40 27.83 0.18
C LEU A 80 27.25 26.66 1.15
N ARG A 81 26.04 26.12 1.25
CA ARG A 81 25.78 24.88 1.98
C ARG A 81 24.96 23.98 1.08
N GLY A 82 25.17 22.70 1.23
CA GLY A 82 24.37 21.71 0.52
C GLY A 82 24.41 20.39 1.24
N GLY A 83 23.39 19.60 1.03
CA GLY A 83 23.29 18.28 1.61
C GLY A 83 22.47 17.34 0.74
N TYR A 84 22.76 16.08 0.88
CA TYR A 84 21.99 14.97 0.36
C TYR A 84 21.92 13.88 1.41
N GLY A 85 20.77 13.23 1.53
CA GLY A 85 20.61 12.08 2.38
C GLY A 85 19.51 11.16 1.87
N MET A 86 19.71 9.87 2.05
CA MET A 86 18.69 8.84 1.83
C MET A 86 18.25 8.28 3.17
N PHE A 87 16.95 8.01 3.31
CA PHE A 87 16.33 7.57 4.54
C PHE A 87 15.27 6.55 4.22
N HIS A 88 15.38 5.34 4.76
CA HIS A 88 14.34 4.34 4.67
C HIS A 88 13.29 4.59 5.76
N HIS A 89 12.03 4.41 5.39
CA HIS A 89 10.92 4.48 6.34
C HIS A 89 10.86 3.19 7.16
N PRO A 90 10.37 3.25 8.40
CA PRO A 90 10.09 2.04 9.16
C PRO A 90 9.14 1.14 8.37
N TYR A 91 9.37 -0.16 8.44
CA TYR A 91 8.49 -1.13 7.84
C TYR A 91 7.10 -1.06 8.51
N PHE A 92 6.12 -0.61 7.75
CA PHE A 92 4.74 -0.64 8.22
C PHE A 92 4.19 -2.05 8.01
N SER A 93 4.36 -2.91 9.01
CA SER A 93 3.60 -4.14 9.09
C SER A 93 2.14 -3.78 9.35
N THR A 94 1.36 -3.65 8.32
CA THR A 94 -0.08 -3.65 8.48
C THR A 94 -0.51 -5.08 8.70
N SER A 95 -0.68 -5.42 9.93
CA SER A 95 -1.22 -6.71 10.39
C SER A 95 -2.71 -6.87 10.08
N GLU A 96 -3.31 -5.95 9.38
CA GLU A 96 -4.76 -5.74 9.41
C GLU A 96 -5.52 -6.81 8.64
N ASP A 97 -4.92 -7.46 7.65
CA ASP A 97 -5.58 -8.51 6.88
C ASP A 97 -4.98 -9.90 7.06
N VAL A 98 -4.38 -10.14 8.19
CA VAL A 98 -3.77 -11.42 8.52
C VAL A 98 -4.77 -12.52 8.89
N SER A 99 -6.05 -12.21 8.88
CA SER A 99 -7.08 -13.09 9.42
C SER A 99 -7.87 -13.87 8.38
N GLN A 100 -7.60 -13.71 7.09
CA GLN A 100 -8.32 -14.47 6.06
C GLN A 100 -8.08 -15.97 6.22
N GLY A 101 -9.18 -16.73 6.30
CA GLY A 101 -9.16 -18.12 6.69
C GLY A 101 -9.25 -18.33 8.21
N PHE A 102 -8.72 -17.45 9.05
CA PHE A 102 -8.75 -17.56 10.52
C PHE A 102 -9.93 -16.85 11.16
N THR A 103 -10.64 -16.02 10.41
CA THR A 103 -11.90 -15.41 10.81
C THR A 103 -12.99 -15.72 9.80
N ARG A 104 -14.24 -15.74 10.25
CA ARG A 104 -15.41 -15.89 9.39
C ARG A 104 -16.56 -15.08 9.93
N THR A 105 -17.12 -14.22 9.10
CA THR A 105 -18.32 -13.45 9.45
C THR A 105 -19.56 -14.28 9.17
N THR A 106 -20.43 -14.45 10.17
CA THR A 106 -21.76 -14.99 10.01
C THR A 106 -22.74 -13.82 9.94
N THR A 107 -23.34 -13.61 8.79
CA THR A 107 -24.38 -12.58 8.63
C THR A 107 -25.63 -13.02 9.36
N ASN A 108 -26.13 -12.19 10.27
CA ASN A 108 -27.35 -12.42 10.98
C ASN A 108 -28.50 -11.68 10.27
N ILE A 109 -29.31 -12.40 9.49
CA ILE A 109 -30.51 -11.87 8.85
C ILE A 109 -31.68 -12.12 9.83
N VAL A 110 -32.11 -11.06 10.50
CA VAL A 110 -33.07 -11.16 11.63
C VAL A 110 -34.54 -11.19 11.20
N THR A 111 -34.85 -10.74 9.97
CA THR A 111 -36.24 -10.64 9.45
C THR A 111 -36.38 -11.35 8.12
N GLN A 112 -37.62 -11.70 7.79
CA GLN A 112 -38.03 -12.10 6.44
C GLN A 112 -37.89 -10.89 5.47
N PRO A 113 -38.03 -11.11 4.13
CA PRO A 113 -38.01 -10.04 3.15
C PRO A 113 -39.01 -8.90 3.38
N ASP A 114 -40.04 -9.12 4.20
CA ASP A 114 -41.00 -8.10 4.63
C ASP A 114 -40.40 -7.09 5.63
N THR A 115 -39.19 -7.33 6.12
CA THR A 115 -38.44 -6.50 7.09
C THR A 115 -39.10 -6.37 8.48
N VAL A 116 -40.21 -7.07 8.72
CA VAL A 116 -41.01 -6.99 9.96
C VAL A 116 -41.05 -8.32 10.68
N THR A 117 -41.29 -9.42 9.98
CA THR A 117 -41.44 -10.75 10.57
C THR A 117 -40.09 -11.33 10.99
N PRO A 118 -39.87 -11.63 12.30
CA PRO A 118 -38.65 -12.25 12.75
C PRO A 118 -38.44 -13.64 12.13
N LEU A 119 -37.18 -13.95 11.71
CA LEU A 119 -36.80 -15.29 11.23
C LEU A 119 -36.52 -16.27 12.37
N PHE A 120 -36.14 -15.76 13.55
CA PHE A 120 -35.79 -16.56 14.73
C PHE A 120 -35.86 -15.70 15.99
N ASN A 121 -35.72 -16.34 17.16
CA ASN A 121 -35.77 -15.69 18.45
C ASN A 121 -34.39 -15.33 18.98
N LEU A 122 -34.31 -14.33 19.86
CA LEU A 122 -33.05 -13.95 20.52
C LEU A 122 -32.45 -15.06 21.39
N SER A 123 -33.27 -16.04 21.82
CA SER A 123 -32.80 -17.23 22.55
C SER A 123 -31.97 -18.18 21.65
N ASN A 124 -32.16 -18.12 20.32
CA ASN A 124 -31.39 -18.86 19.35
C ASN A 124 -31.15 -17.99 18.09
N PRO A 125 -30.25 -17.03 18.18
CA PRO A 125 -30.04 -16.06 17.10
C PRO A 125 -29.33 -16.64 15.87
N PHE A 126 -28.75 -17.83 15.98
CA PHE A 126 -28.08 -18.54 14.91
C PHE A 126 -28.54 -19.99 14.83
N PRO A 127 -29.77 -20.25 14.36
CA PRO A 127 -30.35 -21.60 14.38
C PRO A 127 -29.57 -22.58 13.48
N GLN A 128 -28.80 -22.10 12.50
CA GLN A 128 -27.94 -22.90 11.64
C GLN A 128 -26.47 -22.94 12.14
N GLY A 129 -26.19 -22.33 13.31
CA GLY A 129 -24.88 -22.19 13.88
C GLY A 129 -24.05 -21.06 13.25
N LEU A 130 -22.85 -20.85 13.79
CA LEU A 130 -21.90 -19.88 13.28
C LEU A 130 -21.04 -20.53 12.19
N LEU A 131 -20.72 -19.77 11.14
CA LEU A 131 -19.73 -20.16 10.14
C LEU A 131 -18.37 -20.31 10.82
N LYS A 132 -17.72 -21.44 10.62
CA LYS A 132 -16.42 -21.74 11.21
C LYS A 132 -15.29 -21.29 10.29
N PRO A 133 -14.25 -20.65 10.82
CA PRO A 133 -13.02 -20.40 10.08
C PRO A 133 -12.40 -21.72 9.61
N THR A 134 -11.81 -21.70 8.43
CA THR A 134 -11.11 -22.86 7.83
C THR A 134 -9.63 -22.95 8.21
N GLY A 135 -9.11 -21.87 8.81
CA GLY A 135 -7.67 -21.74 9.02
C GLY A 135 -6.92 -21.78 7.70
N ASN A 136 -5.79 -22.46 7.71
CA ASN A 136 -4.93 -22.67 6.55
C ASN A 136 -5.27 -23.99 5.76
N SER A 137 -6.30 -24.73 6.18
CA SER A 137 -6.58 -26.07 5.65
C SER A 137 -6.95 -26.11 4.16
N LEU A 138 -7.49 -25.03 3.62
CA LEU A 138 -7.86 -24.92 2.22
C LEU A 138 -6.72 -24.37 1.33
N GLY A 139 -5.62 -23.88 1.92
CA GLY A 139 -4.52 -23.27 1.17
C GLY A 139 -5.01 -22.23 0.18
N LEU A 140 -4.54 -22.29 -1.08
CA LEU A 140 -4.94 -21.36 -2.16
C LEU A 140 -6.44 -21.41 -2.51
N SER A 141 -7.18 -22.40 -2.02
CA SER A 141 -8.65 -22.46 -2.17
C SER A 141 -9.39 -21.67 -1.10
N THR A 142 -8.68 -21.01 -0.18
CA THR A 142 -9.30 -20.18 0.83
C THR A 142 -10.01 -18.99 0.18
N MET A 143 -11.25 -18.73 0.61
CA MET A 143 -12.07 -17.60 0.11
C MET A 143 -12.39 -17.66 -1.40
N LEU A 144 -12.35 -18.84 -2.06
CA LEU A 144 -12.79 -18.96 -3.45
C LEU A 144 -14.18 -18.36 -3.66
N GLY A 145 -14.30 -17.55 -4.70
CA GLY A 145 -15.55 -16.84 -5.02
C GLY A 145 -15.77 -15.53 -4.24
N LEU A 146 -14.91 -15.21 -3.30
CA LEU A 146 -14.99 -14.00 -2.48
C LEU A 146 -13.85 -13.03 -2.81
N GLY A 147 -13.81 -11.91 -2.13
CA GLY A 147 -12.67 -10.99 -2.17
C GLY A 147 -11.56 -11.46 -1.26
N ILE A 148 -10.33 -11.38 -1.74
CA ILE A 148 -9.13 -11.61 -0.94
C ILE A 148 -8.29 -10.36 -0.88
N SER A 149 -7.65 -10.13 0.27
CA SER A 149 -6.71 -9.04 0.46
C SER A 149 -5.56 -9.46 1.35
N GLY A 150 -4.39 -8.87 1.15
CA GLY A 150 -3.22 -9.20 1.94
C GLY A 150 -1.95 -8.55 1.40
N PRO A 151 -0.85 -8.65 2.15
CA PRO A 151 0.44 -8.17 1.69
C PRO A 151 0.99 -9.04 0.56
N LEU A 152 1.76 -8.43 -0.32
CA LEU A 152 2.61 -9.16 -1.26
C LEU A 152 3.81 -9.75 -0.51
N ARG A 153 4.26 -10.93 -0.94
CA ARG A 153 5.39 -11.60 -0.27
C ARG A 153 6.71 -10.86 -0.47
N GLN A 154 6.95 -10.34 -1.67
CA GLN A 154 8.08 -9.44 -1.95
C GLN A 154 7.63 -8.00 -1.84
N GLN A 155 8.27 -7.25 -0.98
CA GLN A 155 8.04 -5.81 -0.82
C GLN A 155 9.39 -5.11 -0.62
N GLU A 156 9.50 -3.94 -1.21
CA GLU A 156 10.59 -3.02 -0.99
C GLU A 156 10.23 -2.06 0.15
N VAL A 157 11.21 -1.74 0.99
CA VAL A 157 11.05 -0.73 2.02
C VAL A 157 11.00 0.65 1.36
N ALA A 158 10.01 1.45 1.74
CA ALA A 158 9.90 2.81 1.24
C ALA A 158 11.09 3.64 1.67
N TYR A 159 11.60 4.47 0.76
CA TYR A 159 12.68 5.39 1.10
C TYR A 159 12.46 6.78 0.52
N GLN A 160 13.13 7.73 1.14
CA GLN A 160 13.12 9.13 0.75
C GLN A 160 14.54 9.64 0.55
N SER A 161 14.79 10.21 -0.62
CA SER A 161 15.97 11.01 -0.89
C SER A 161 15.65 12.47 -0.67
N GLN A 162 16.49 13.16 0.09
CA GLN A 162 16.37 14.59 0.37
C GLN A 162 17.65 15.29 -0.03
N TRP A 163 17.54 16.48 -0.62
CA TRP A 163 18.68 17.33 -0.94
C TRP A 163 18.35 18.78 -0.73
N SER A 164 19.37 19.56 -0.39
CA SER A 164 19.28 21.02 -0.33
C SER A 164 20.56 21.66 -0.86
N LEU A 165 20.42 22.88 -1.37
CA LEU A 165 21.53 23.73 -1.76
C LEU A 165 21.16 25.19 -1.45
N ASP A 166 21.94 25.82 -0.57
CA ASP A 166 21.67 27.14 -0.08
C ASP A 166 22.90 28.04 -0.27
N ILE A 167 22.68 29.24 -0.75
CA ILE A 167 23.68 30.32 -0.78
C ILE A 167 23.26 31.44 0.13
N GLN A 168 24.13 31.77 1.08
CA GLN A 168 23.92 32.84 2.07
C GLN A 168 24.93 33.95 1.83
N ARG A 169 24.47 35.18 1.82
CA ARG A 169 25.34 36.34 1.64
C ARG A 169 24.98 37.48 2.61
N GLN A 170 26.01 38.01 3.26
CA GLN A 170 25.91 39.22 4.03
C GLN A 170 25.96 40.46 3.11
N LEU A 171 24.89 41.24 3.13
CA LEU A 171 24.70 42.45 2.36
C LEU A 171 25.01 43.68 3.24
N PRO A 172 25.13 44.90 2.66
CA PRO A 172 25.17 46.12 3.44
C PRO A 172 23.99 46.26 4.43
N TYR A 173 24.14 47.15 5.42
CA TYR A 173 23.11 47.43 6.45
C TYR A 173 22.76 46.24 7.36
N SER A 174 23.71 45.34 7.59
CA SER A 174 23.53 44.14 8.44
C SER A 174 22.43 43.21 7.97
N ILE A 175 22.14 43.16 6.68
CA ILE A 175 21.20 42.26 6.07
C ILE A 175 21.91 40.96 5.72
N ILE A 176 21.30 39.82 6.07
CA ILE A 176 21.69 38.49 5.60
C ILE A 176 20.61 38.00 4.61
N ALA A 177 21.01 37.79 3.38
CA ALA A 177 20.13 37.20 2.37
C ALA A 177 20.53 35.74 2.11
N GLU A 178 19.53 34.89 1.92
CA GLU A 178 19.70 33.48 1.62
C GLU A 178 18.75 33.07 0.51
N ILE A 179 19.21 32.28 -0.43
CA ILE A 179 18.42 31.63 -1.46
C ILE A 179 18.75 30.16 -1.38
N GLY A 180 17.72 29.35 -1.20
CA GLY A 180 17.82 27.93 -1.04
C GLY A 180 16.92 27.18 -2.02
N TYR A 181 17.37 26.01 -2.41
CA TYR A 181 16.56 25.03 -3.13
C TYR A 181 16.57 23.73 -2.35
N THR A 182 15.36 23.23 -2.06
CA THR A 182 15.14 21.96 -1.36
C THR A 182 14.33 21.03 -2.24
N GLY A 183 14.71 19.77 -2.27
CA GLY A 183 13.99 18.74 -2.97
C GLY A 183 13.91 17.46 -2.18
N THR A 184 12.81 16.73 -2.41
CA THR A 184 12.56 15.42 -1.83
C THR A 184 11.97 14.51 -2.90
N SER A 185 12.45 13.27 -2.96
CA SER A 185 11.87 12.21 -3.76
C SER A 185 11.61 11.00 -2.88
N SER A 186 10.36 10.55 -2.84
CA SER A 186 9.92 9.37 -2.11
C SER A 186 9.57 8.26 -3.09
N VAL A 187 9.99 7.05 -2.81
CA VAL A 187 9.84 5.88 -3.67
C VAL A 187 9.33 4.71 -2.84
N SER A 188 8.61 3.82 -3.48
CA SER A 188 8.05 2.61 -2.85
C SER A 188 7.13 2.90 -1.66
N LEU A 189 6.46 4.08 -1.67
CA LEU A 189 5.51 4.41 -0.62
C LEU A 189 4.37 3.39 -0.59
N PRO A 190 3.93 2.99 0.61
CA PRO A 190 2.87 2.00 0.76
C PRO A 190 1.54 2.53 0.22
N SER A 191 0.89 1.73 -0.62
CA SER A 191 -0.41 2.03 -1.20
C SER A 191 -1.28 0.78 -1.26
N GLY A 192 -2.59 0.94 -1.41
CA GLY A 192 -3.48 -0.16 -1.79
C GLY A 192 -3.41 -0.39 -3.30
N LEU A 193 -3.44 -1.65 -3.73
CA LEU A 193 -3.43 -2.01 -5.14
C LEU A 193 -4.54 -3.01 -5.45
N LEU A 194 -5.44 -2.63 -6.36
CA LEU A 194 -6.49 -3.50 -6.85
C LEU A 194 -5.94 -4.38 -7.98
N LEU A 195 -5.56 -5.62 -7.64
CA LEU A 195 -4.88 -6.55 -8.54
C LEU A 195 -5.82 -7.30 -9.49
N ASN A 196 -7.12 -7.32 -9.20
CA ASN A 196 -8.11 -8.02 -10.00
C ASN A 196 -8.92 -7.06 -10.90
N GLN A 197 -8.28 -6.00 -11.40
CA GLN A 197 -8.89 -5.08 -12.35
C GLN A 197 -8.97 -5.70 -13.74
N LEU A 198 -10.02 -5.35 -14.48
CA LEU A 198 -10.14 -5.67 -15.89
C LEU A 198 -9.06 -4.91 -16.67
N ASP A 199 -8.37 -5.60 -17.59
CA ASP A 199 -7.41 -4.94 -18.46
C ASP A 199 -8.10 -3.85 -19.31
N PRO A 200 -7.55 -2.63 -19.37
CA PRO A 200 -8.15 -1.52 -20.11
C PRO A 200 -8.43 -1.82 -21.59
N SER A 201 -7.70 -2.73 -22.22
CA SER A 201 -7.93 -3.16 -23.61
C SER A 201 -9.34 -3.73 -23.85
N TYR A 202 -9.96 -4.32 -22.82
CA TYR A 202 -11.32 -4.84 -22.90
C TYR A 202 -12.39 -3.75 -22.85
N LEU A 203 -12.09 -2.54 -22.39
CA LEU A 203 -13.07 -1.45 -22.24
C LEU A 203 -13.72 -1.05 -23.57
N ALA A 204 -13.03 -1.26 -24.69
CA ALA A 204 -13.58 -1.05 -26.02
C ALA A 204 -14.84 -1.91 -26.31
N GLN A 205 -15.08 -2.99 -25.58
CA GLN A 205 -16.28 -3.83 -25.72
C GLN A 205 -17.54 -3.18 -25.12
N GLY A 206 -17.41 -2.10 -24.35
CA GLY A 206 -18.52 -1.33 -23.80
C GLY A 206 -19.53 -2.19 -23.03
N SER A 207 -20.82 -2.06 -23.38
CA SER A 207 -21.91 -2.79 -22.70
C SER A 207 -21.85 -4.31 -22.85
N ALA A 208 -21.10 -4.85 -23.81
CA ALA A 208 -20.93 -6.30 -23.95
C ALA A 208 -20.25 -6.92 -22.73
N LEU A 209 -19.47 -6.15 -21.98
CA LEU A 209 -18.84 -6.57 -20.73
C LEU A 209 -19.87 -6.87 -19.61
N LEU A 210 -21.02 -6.23 -19.64
CA LEU A 210 -22.07 -6.36 -18.64
C LEU A 210 -23.02 -7.53 -18.92
N ARG A 211 -22.91 -8.18 -20.11
CA ARG A 211 -23.77 -9.30 -20.45
C ARG A 211 -23.57 -10.44 -19.44
N THR A 212 -24.67 -11.11 -19.13
CA THR A 212 -24.68 -12.31 -18.30
C THR A 212 -24.39 -13.53 -19.17
N VAL A 213 -23.47 -14.37 -18.73
CA VAL A 213 -23.04 -15.61 -19.41
C VAL A 213 -23.08 -16.79 -18.46
N PRO A 214 -23.11 -18.06 -18.97
CA PRO A 214 -22.96 -19.24 -18.12
C PRO A 214 -21.68 -19.14 -17.26
N ASN A 215 -21.80 -19.48 -16.01
CA ASN A 215 -20.69 -19.39 -15.06
C ASN A 215 -19.89 -20.71 -15.03
N PRO A 216 -18.62 -20.71 -15.47
CA PRO A 216 -17.79 -21.90 -15.44
C PRO A 216 -17.41 -22.37 -14.03
N PHE A 217 -17.64 -21.53 -13.00
CA PHE A 217 -17.39 -21.86 -11.60
C PHE A 217 -18.62 -22.43 -10.88
N TYR A 218 -19.77 -22.48 -11.55
CA TYR A 218 -21.01 -22.98 -10.97
C TYR A 218 -20.86 -24.45 -10.50
N GLY A 219 -21.26 -24.71 -9.26
CA GLY A 219 -21.11 -26.01 -8.60
C GLY A 219 -19.70 -26.33 -8.10
N LEU A 220 -18.69 -25.53 -8.47
CA LEU A 220 -17.31 -25.65 -7.98
C LEU A 220 -17.03 -24.66 -6.82
N ILE A 221 -17.57 -23.47 -6.90
CA ILE A 221 -17.56 -22.49 -5.82
C ILE A 221 -18.85 -22.65 -5.03
N THR A 222 -18.73 -23.09 -3.80
CA THR A 222 -19.87 -23.49 -2.95
C THR A 222 -20.12 -22.57 -1.77
N ASP A 223 -19.37 -21.46 -1.65
CA ASP A 223 -19.62 -20.51 -0.60
C ASP A 223 -21.00 -19.83 -0.79
N PRO A 224 -21.91 -19.93 0.17
CA PRO A 224 -23.29 -19.45 0.01
C PRO A 224 -23.38 -17.93 -0.12
N THR A 225 -22.34 -17.21 0.24
CA THR A 225 -22.27 -15.74 0.14
C THR A 225 -21.64 -15.26 -1.17
N SER A 226 -21.10 -16.20 -1.98
CA SER A 226 -20.40 -15.88 -3.22
C SER A 226 -21.37 -15.71 -4.38
N THR A 227 -21.27 -14.59 -5.09
CA THR A 227 -21.96 -14.39 -6.38
C THR A 227 -21.39 -15.28 -7.48
N LEU A 228 -20.16 -15.81 -7.33
CA LEU A 228 -19.55 -16.75 -8.25
C LEU A 228 -20.05 -18.21 -8.05
N GLY A 229 -20.88 -18.45 -7.05
CA GLY A 229 -21.63 -19.69 -6.88
C GLY A 229 -22.90 -19.77 -7.73
N LEU A 230 -23.34 -18.68 -8.37
CA LEU A 230 -24.54 -18.62 -9.19
C LEU A 230 -24.33 -19.25 -10.58
N ALA A 231 -25.42 -19.70 -11.20
CA ALA A 231 -25.38 -20.36 -12.53
C ALA A 231 -24.89 -19.44 -13.65
N THR A 232 -24.98 -18.13 -13.45
CA THR A 232 -24.55 -17.13 -14.43
C THR A 232 -23.72 -16.07 -13.78
N VAL A 233 -22.86 -15.41 -14.56
CA VAL A 233 -21.93 -14.37 -14.14
C VAL A 233 -21.79 -13.29 -15.21
N GLN A 234 -21.40 -12.07 -14.83
CA GLN A 234 -21.06 -11.06 -15.82
C GLN A 234 -19.80 -11.45 -16.60
N TYR A 235 -19.83 -11.23 -17.90
CA TYR A 235 -18.72 -11.58 -18.79
C TYR A 235 -17.40 -10.92 -18.39
N ALA A 236 -17.44 -9.66 -17.94
CA ALA A 236 -16.27 -8.95 -17.45
C ALA A 236 -15.54 -9.68 -16.30
N GLN A 237 -16.28 -10.42 -15.45
CA GLN A 237 -15.66 -11.17 -14.35
C GLN A 237 -14.73 -12.28 -14.87
N LEU A 238 -15.09 -12.91 -15.98
CA LEU A 238 -14.32 -14.00 -16.58
C LEU A 238 -13.04 -13.54 -17.30
N LEU A 239 -12.94 -12.24 -17.59
CA LEU A 239 -11.80 -11.60 -18.25
C LEU A 239 -10.76 -11.03 -17.26
N ARG A 240 -11.03 -11.08 -15.98
CA ARG A 240 -10.12 -10.59 -14.94
C ARG A 240 -8.91 -11.52 -14.76
N PRO A 241 -7.78 -11.02 -14.26
CA PRO A 241 -6.59 -11.85 -14.00
C PRO A 241 -6.86 -13.03 -13.06
N TYR A 242 -7.71 -12.82 -12.06
CA TYR A 242 -8.11 -13.82 -11.06
C TYR A 242 -9.63 -14.00 -11.08
N PRO A 243 -10.22 -14.62 -12.13
CA PRO A 243 -11.66 -14.61 -12.35
C PRO A 243 -12.44 -15.41 -11.30
N HIS A 244 -11.78 -16.28 -10.55
CA HIS A 244 -12.34 -17.09 -9.47
C HIS A 244 -12.37 -16.37 -8.11
N PHE A 245 -11.98 -15.08 -8.07
CA PHE A 245 -12.12 -14.17 -6.94
C PHE A 245 -12.89 -12.93 -7.39
N THR A 246 -13.77 -12.40 -6.53
CA THR A 246 -14.49 -11.13 -6.82
C THR A 246 -13.58 -9.92 -6.73
N ALA A 247 -12.59 -9.96 -5.85
CA ALA A 247 -11.54 -8.95 -5.70
C ALA A 247 -10.22 -9.60 -5.26
N VAL A 248 -9.10 -9.01 -5.63
CA VAL A 248 -7.77 -9.32 -5.10
C VAL A 248 -7.08 -7.99 -4.83
N ASN A 249 -6.86 -7.70 -3.55
CA ASN A 249 -6.37 -6.40 -3.11
C ASN A 249 -5.01 -6.57 -2.42
N GLY A 250 -3.98 -6.01 -3.02
CA GLY A 250 -2.68 -5.86 -2.35
C GLY A 250 -2.77 -4.73 -1.32
N VAL A 251 -2.40 -5.02 -0.08
CA VAL A 251 -2.28 -4.01 0.97
C VAL A 251 -0.82 -3.64 1.15
N VAL A 252 -0.54 -2.37 1.43
CA VAL A 252 0.83 -1.87 1.65
C VAL A 252 1.79 -2.23 0.50
N THR A 253 1.29 -2.14 -0.74
CA THR A 253 2.14 -2.39 -1.91
C THR A 253 3.08 -1.21 -2.15
N PRO A 254 4.37 -1.43 -2.53
CA PRO A 254 5.36 -0.38 -2.69
C PRO A 254 5.26 0.33 -4.05
N THR A 255 4.08 0.88 -4.38
CA THR A 255 3.81 1.50 -5.68
C THR A 255 3.70 3.01 -5.66
N GLY A 256 3.72 3.61 -4.47
CA GLY A 256 3.61 5.04 -4.31
C GLY A 256 4.93 5.77 -4.60
N HIS A 257 4.83 6.93 -5.25
CA HIS A 257 5.93 7.84 -5.51
C HIS A 257 5.50 9.26 -5.19
N GLY A 258 6.42 10.06 -4.66
CA GLY A 258 6.17 11.47 -4.41
C GLY A 258 7.41 12.31 -4.65
N ASN A 259 7.24 13.52 -5.17
CA ASN A 259 8.31 14.49 -5.36
C ASN A 259 7.88 15.85 -4.81
N TYR A 260 8.77 16.49 -4.08
CA TYR A 260 8.60 17.84 -3.60
C TYR A 260 9.82 18.69 -3.99
N HIS A 261 9.56 19.90 -4.46
CA HIS A 261 10.60 20.86 -4.82
C HIS A 261 10.20 22.23 -4.29
N ALA A 262 11.13 22.94 -3.67
CA ALA A 262 10.92 24.30 -3.16
C ALA A 262 12.10 25.21 -3.46
N LEU A 263 11.80 26.43 -3.86
CA LEU A 263 12.71 27.57 -3.87
C LEU A 263 12.36 28.45 -2.67
N GLU A 264 13.36 28.76 -1.86
CA GLU A 264 13.20 29.53 -0.64
C GLU A 264 14.06 30.79 -0.71
N VAL A 265 13.50 31.91 -0.34
CA VAL A 265 14.21 33.20 -0.25
C VAL A 265 14.00 33.77 1.15
N LYS A 266 15.10 34.04 1.83
CA LYS A 266 15.09 34.64 3.16
C LYS A 266 15.94 35.88 3.17
N ALA A 267 15.47 36.96 3.83
CA ALA A 267 16.24 38.14 4.14
C ALA A 267 15.99 38.49 5.61
N GLU A 268 17.06 38.61 6.36
CA GLU A 268 17.03 38.95 7.79
C GLU A 268 17.91 40.15 8.05
N ARG A 269 17.36 41.20 8.69
CA ARG A 269 18.13 42.26 9.29
C ARG A 269 18.06 42.13 10.80
N ARG A 270 19.21 41.92 11.43
CA ARG A 270 19.28 41.93 12.90
C ARG A 270 19.02 43.32 13.43
N PHE A 271 18.49 43.39 14.64
CA PHE A 271 18.17 44.67 15.27
C PHE A 271 19.40 45.60 15.24
N ALA A 272 19.28 46.68 14.49
CA ALA A 272 20.27 47.73 14.38
C ALA A 272 19.56 49.05 14.06
N GLN A 273 19.94 50.13 14.73
CA GLN A 273 19.36 51.46 14.51
C GLN A 273 17.81 51.49 14.66
N GLY A 274 17.28 50.75 15.63
CA GLY A 274 15.83 50.74 15.91
C GLY A 274 14.98 49.83 15.00
N LEU A 275 15.57 49.05 14.07
CA LEU A 275 14.84 48.21 13.14
C LEU A 275 15.38 46.79 13.09
N ALA A 276 14.49 45.82 13.23
CA ALA A 276 14.69 44.43 12.86
C ALA A 276 13.69 44.05 11.78
N LEU A 277 14.09 43.23 10.81
CA LEU A 277 13.24 42.75 9.70
C LEU A 277 13.51 41.30 9.40
N LEU A 278 12.47 40.52 9.19
CA LEU A 278 12.53 39.18 8.68
C LEU A 278 11.56 39.04 7.50
N PHE A 279 12.08 38.60 6.36
CA PHE A 279 11.31 38.26 5.16
C PHE A 279 11.60 36.79 4.80
N ASN A 280 10.54 36.03 4.58
CA ASN A 280 10.63 34.68 4.06
C ASN A 280 9.61 34.53 2.92
N TRP A 281 10.04 33.89 1.85
CA TRP A 281 9.19 33.52 0.73
C TRP A 281 9.56 32.14 0.24
N THR A 282 8.55 31.30 0.01
CA THR A 282 8.72 29.93 -0.50
C THR A 282 7.79 29.72 -1.69
N HIS A 283 8.33 29.20 -2.77
CA HIS A 283 7.57 28.69 -3.90
C HIS A 283 7.84 27.21 -4.04
N SER A 284 6.80 26.38 -3.94
CA SER A 284 6.96 24.95 -3.93
C SER A 284 5.93 24.24 -4.79
N LYS A 285 6.29 22.99 -5.17
CA LYS A 285 5.42 22.06 -5.88
C LYS A 285 5.59 20.67 -5.27
N SER A 286 4.46 20.02 -4.96
CA SER A 286 4.38 18.62 -4.58
C SER A 286 3.56 17.86 -5.61
N ILE A 287 4.04 16.69 -6.01
CA ILE A 287 3.34 15.77 -6.92
C ILE A 287 3.54 14.37 -6.38
N ASP A 288 2.46 13.62 -6.29
CA ASP A 288 2.50 12.20 -5.97
C ASP A 288 1.47 11.42 -6.81
N ASN A 289 1.58 10.10 -6.78
CA ASN A 289 0.64 9.18 -7.40
C ASN A 289 -0.20 8.42 -6.36
N LEU A 290 -0.09 8.78 -5.11
CA LEU A 290 -0.94 8.27 -4.04
C LEU A 290 -2.29 8.99 -4.15
N GLY A 291 -3.07 8.68 -5.19
CA GLY A 291 -4.45 9.15 -5.26
C GLY A 291 -5.17 8.81 -3.95
N GLU A 292 -6.21 9.53 -3.60
CA GLU A 292 -6.99 9.29 -2.37
C GLU A 292 -7.28 7.80 -2.22
N ILE A 293 -6.44 7.13 -1.45
CA ILE A 293 -6.77 5.83 -0.91
C ILE A 293 -7.85 6.14 0.10
N GLY A 294 -9.13 6.12 -0.35
CA GLY A 294 -10.37 6.11 0.40
C GLY A 294 -10.30 6.35 1.91
N GLY A 295 -9.58 7.34 2.35
CA GLY A 295 -9.43 7.81 3.70
C GLY A 295 -9.89 9.25 3.76
N SER A 296 -11.17 9.45 4.05
CA SER A 296 -11.66 10.72 4.56
C SER A 296 -10.80 11.11 5.76
N PHE A 297 -9.89 12.04 5.55
CA PHE A 297 -9.41 12.86 6.66
C PHE A 297 -10.52 13.86 6.97
N GLY A 298 -11.46 13.44 7.83
CA GLY A 298 -12.45 14.30 8.45
C GLY A 298 -11.84 15.12 9.56
#